data_e762e771059a42b15f38237a40d8a7fe
#
_entry.id   e762e771059a42b15f38237a40d8a7fe
#
_cell.length_a   1.000
_cell.length_b   1.000
_cell.length_c   1.000
_cell.angle_alpha   90.00
_cell.angle_beta   90.00
_cell.angle_gamma   90.00
#
_symmetry.space_group_name_H-M   'P 1'
#
loop_
_entity.id
_entity.type
_entity.pdbx_description
1 polymer ?
#
loop_
_entity_poly.entity_id
_entity_poly.type
_entity_poly.pdbx_seq_one_letter_code
_entity_poly.pdbx_strand_id
1 'polypeptide(L)'
;MEQFTIISACIDNADWEQHHGAIRNRLREADNHYVEIEIGLWVFKSKEAFTPIRSLEAFCLNHNVLYVSIPLSRQLQCSVSAEIEQALFELGLEVYNLKHLRV
;
A
#
# COMPACT_ATOMS: atom_id res chain seq x y z
N MET A 1 -15.11 -11.74 -2.77
CA MET A 1 -13.75 -12.27 -2.49
C MET A 1 -12.83 -11.10 -2.18
N GLU A 2 -12.07 -11.23 -1.10
CA GLU A 2 -11.14 -10.18 -0.73
C GLU A 2 -9.93 -10.15 -1.66
N GLN A 3 -9.53 -8.96 -2.05
CA GLN A 3 -8.39 -8.75 -2.93
C GLN A 3 -7.38 -7.83 -2.24
N PHE A 4 -6.12 -8.03 -2.54
CA PHE A 4 -5.05 -7.20 -2.02
C PHE A 4 -4.35 -6.49 -3.16
N THR A 5 -4.00 -5.25 -2.93
CA THR A 5 -3.30 -4.44 -3.92
C THR A 5 -2.15 -3.72 -3.25
N ILE A 6 -0.97 -3.79 -3.83
CA ILE A 6 0.14 -2.96 -3.39
C ILE A 6 0.12 -1.67 -4.21
N ILE A 7 0.27 -0.55 -3.54
CA ILE A 7 0.29 0.76 -4.16
C ILE A 7 1.61 1.44 -3.81
N SER A 8 2.31 1.88 -4.83
CA SER A 8 3.52 2.67 -4.66
C SER A 8 3.31 4.04 -5.27
N ALA A 9 3.57 5.09 -4.50
CA ALA A 9 3.52 6.46 -4.98
C ALA A 9 4.83 7.15 -4.61
N CYS A 10 5.66 7.39 -5.62
CA CYS A 10 6.93 8.09 -5.45
C CYS A 10 6.70 9.59 -5.45
N ILE A 11 7.04 10.22 -4.34
CA ILE A 11 6.92 11.66 -4.17
C ILE A 11 8.33 12.21 -4.01
N ASP A 12 8.78 12.94 -5.01
CA ASP A 12 10.14 13.46 -5.06
C ASP A 12 10.12 14.97 -5.25
N ASN A 13 9.70 15.68 -4.21
CA ASN A 13 9.70 17.13 -4.24
C ASN A 13 9.58 17.69 -2.82
N ALA A 14 9.65 19.03 -2.72
CA ALA A 14 9.58 19.74 -1.45
C ALA A 14 8.23 19.60 -0.74
N ASP A 15 7.19 19.18 -1.47
CA ASP A 15 5.82 19.08 -0.95
C ASP A 15 5.44 17.65 -0.57
N TRP A 16 6.42 16.79 -0.38
CA TRP A 16 6.18 15.36 -0.16
C TRP A 16 5.26 15.09 1.03
N GLU A 17 5.38 15.85 2.11
CA GLU A 17 4.54 15.66 3.30
C GLU A 17 3.08 15.92 3.00
N GLN A 18 2.81 16.99 2.27
CA GLN A 18 1.46 17.36 1.86
C GLN A 18 0.87 16.31 0.92
N HIS A 19 1.64 15.87 -0.07
CA HIS A 19 1.19 14.85 -1.02
C HIS A 19 0.97 13.51 -0.33
N HIS A 20 1.86 13.13 0.57
CA HIS A 20 1.75 11.90 1.34
C HIS A 20 0.47 11.89 2.18
N GLY A 21 0.18 12.98 2.88
CA GLY A 21 -1.05 13.11 3.67
C GLY A 21 -2.30 13.03 2.81
N ALA A 22 -2.29 13.66 1.65
CA ALA A 22 -3.41 13.63 0.73
C ALA A 22 -3.67 12.21 0.20
N ILE A 23 -2.61 11.47 -0.11
CA ILE A 23 -2.71 10.08 -0.58
C ILE A 23 -3.28 9.19 0.52
N ARG A 24 -2.78 9.32 1.76
CA ARG A 24 -3.28 8.55 2.90
C ARG A 24 -4.77 8.79 3.14
N ASN A 25 -5.21 10.04 3.03
CA ASN A 25 -6.62 10.37 3.20
C ASN A 25 -7.49 9.69 2.15
N ARG A 26 -7.03 9.63 0.90
CA ARG A 26 -7.76 8.95 -0.17
C ARG A 26 -7.83 7.45 0.04
N LEU A 27 -6.76 6.84 0.52
CA LEU A 27 -6.78 5.41 0.87
C LEU A 27 -7.76 5.14 2.01
N ARG A 28 -7.79 6.01 3.01
CA ARG A 28 -8.70 5.89 4.14
C ARG A 28 -10.14 6.04 3.72
N GLU A 29 -10.44 6.95 2.80
CA GLU A 29 -11.79 7.16 2.28
C GLU A 29 -12.29 5.97 1.48
N ALA A 30 -11.39 5.34 0.70
CA ALA A 30 -11.74 4.20 -0.13
C ALA A 30 -11.94 2.93 0.69
N ASP A 31 -11.08 2.72 1.70
CA ASP A 31 -11.14 1.56 2.57
C ASP A 31 -10.34 1.88 3.84
N ASN A 32 -10.80 1.40 4.97
CA ASN A 32 -10.12 1.60 6.24
C ASN A 32 -9.02 0.58 6.48
N HIS A 33 -8.87 -0.40 5.59
CA HIS A 33 -7.95 -1.53 5.76
C HIS A 33 -6.74 -1.39 4.84
N TYR A 34 -5.71 -0.73 5.33
CA TYR A 34 -4.43 -0.66 4.62
C TYR A 34 -3.27 -0.69 5.62
N VAL A 35 -2.10 -1.08 5.14
CA VAL A 35 -0.85 -1.06 5.90
C VAL A 35 0.16 -0.27 5.10
N GLU A 36 0.76 0.73 5.74
CA GLU A 36 1.87 1.47 5.15
C GLU A 36 3.18 0.75 5.52
N ILE A 37 3.84 0.17 4.54
CA ILE A 37 5.09 -0.55 4.75
C ILE A 37 6.24 0.44 4.94
N GLU A 38 6.25 1.46 4.11
CA GLU A 38 7.25 2.53 4.11
C GLU A 38 6.59 3.75 3.50
N ILE A 39 7.19 4.93 3.67
CA ILE A 39 6.66 6.15 3.06
C ILE A 39 6.50 5.95 1.56
N GLY A 40 5.28 6.06 1.08
CA GLY A 40 4.96 5.90 -0.34
C GLY A 40 4.64 4.47 -0.77
N LEU A 41 4.63 3.52 0.15
CA LEU A 41 4.34 2.12 -0.18
C LEU A 41 3.27 1.55 0.76
N TRP A 42 2.10 1.24 0.21
CA TRP A 42 0.96 0.74 0.98
C TRP A 42 0.47 -0.58 0.44
N VAL A 43 -0.02 -1.44 1.33
CA VAL A 43 -0.81 -2.62 0.96
C VAL A 43 -2.24 -2.34 1.36
N PHE A 44 -3.13 -2.49 0.42
CA PHE A 44 -4.52 -2.14 0.55
C PHE A 44 -5.39 -3.38 0.31
N LYS A 45 -6.41 -3.54 1.15
CA LYS A 45 -7.35 -4.65 1.03
C LYS A 45 -8.69 -4.12 0.53
N SER A 46 -9.22 -4.75 -0.52
CA SER A 46 -10.54 -4.40 -1.05
C SER A 46 -11.42 -5.64 -1.11
N LYS A 47 -12.73 -5.42 -1.16
CA LYS A 47 -13.71 -6.51 -1.24
C LYS A 47 -13.89 -7.02 -2.65
N GLU A 48 -13.54 -6.24 -3.64
CA GLU A 48 -13.71 -6.56 -5.05
C GLU A 48 -12.39 -6.77 -5.74
N ALA A 49 -12.40 -7.54 -6.82
CA ALA A 49 -11.21 -7.78 -7.62
C ALA A 49 -10.74 -6.48 -8.25
N PHE A 50 -9.54 -6.09 -7.94
CA PHE A 50 -8.83 -4.93 -8.51
C PHE A 50 -9.76 -3.75 -8.81
N THR A 51 -10.13 -3.02 -7.77
CA THR A 51 -10.92 -1.80 -7.93
C THR A 51 -9.95 -0.62 -7.94
N PRO A 52 -9.82 0.09 -9.05
CA PRO A 52 -8.96 1.27 -9.09
C PRO A 52 -9.52 2.35 -8.16
N ILE A 53 -8.63 2.98 -7.42
CA ILE A 53 -8.99 4.10 -6.54
C ILE A 53 -8.88 5.37 -7.37
N ARG A 54 -9.98 5.74 -8.01
CA ARG A 54 -10.00 6.83 -8.99
C ARG A 54 -9.55 8.18 -8.43
N SER A 55 -9.94 8.50 -7.20
CA SER A 55 -9.53 9.77 -6.61
C SER A 55 -8.03 9.81 -6.36
N LEU A 56 -7.43 8.67 -6.01
CA LEU A 56 -5.99 8.56 -5.83
C LEU A 56 -5.25 8.68 -7.17
N GLU A 57 -5.74 7.99 -8.19
CA GLU A 57 -5.17 8.06 -9.53
C GLU A 57 -5.20 9.49 -10.07
N ALA A 58 -6.34 10.18 -9.94
CA ALA A 58 -6.48 11.55 -10.38
C ALA A 58 -5.53 12.50 -9.63
N PHE A 59 -5.40 12.31 -8.33
CA PHE A 59 -4.47 13.10 -7.54
C PHE A 59 -3.03 12.93 -8.02
N CYS A 60 -2.60 11.70 -8.20
CA CYS A 60 -1.23 11.41 -8.64
C CYS A 60 -0.96 11.98 -10.03
N LEU A 61 -1.92 11.86 -10.94
CA LEU A 61 -1.80 12.42 -12.28
C LEU A 61 -1.68 13.96 -12.25
N ASN A 62 -2.52 14.60 -11.45
CA ASN A 62 -2.55 16.06 -11.39
C ASN A 62 -1.33 16.68 -10.72
N HIS A 63 -0.64 15.92 -9.87
CA HIS A 63 0.51 16.43 -9.11
C HIS A 63 1.83 15.80 -9.52
N ASN A 64 1.86 15.12 -10.67
CA ASN A 64 3.08 14.44 -11.18
C ASN A 64 3.68 13.47 -10.18
N VAL A 65 2.84 12.77 -9.44
CA VAL A 65 3.28 11.70 -8.54
C VAL A 65 3.31 10.39 -9.30
N LEU A 66 4.44 9.71 -9.29
CA LEU A 66 4.54 8.40 -9.92
C LEU A 66 3.70 7.40 -9.13
N TYR A 67 2.79 6.73 -9.81
CA TYR A 67 1.84 5.82 -9.19
C TYR A 67 1.89 4.46 -9.89
N VAL A 68 2.01 3.40 -9.10
CA VAL A 68 1.97 2.02 -9.59
C VAL A 68 1.05 1.23 -8.67
N SER A 69 0.14 0.47 -9.25
CA SER A 69 -0.76 -0.40 -8.50
C SER A 69 -0.67 -1.81 -9.07
N ILE A 70 -0.42 -2.78 -8.21
CA ILE A 70 -0.25 -4.18 -8.61
C ILE A 70 -1.17 -5.04 -7.73
N PRO A 71 -2.06 -5.83 -8.33
CA PRO A 71 -2.85 -6.78 -7.56
C PRO A 71 -1.94 -7.85 -6.96
N LEU A 72 -2.21 -8.21 -5.72
CA LEU A 72 -1.44 -9.22 -5.00
C LEU A 72 -2.27 -10.48 -4.79
N SER A 73 -1.59 -11.63 -4.78
CA SER A 73 -2.14 -12.84 -4.21
C SER A 73 -2.16 -12.70 -2.68
N ARG A 74 -2.73 -13.69 -1.98
CA ARG A 74 -2.76 -13.67 -0.52
C ARG A 74 -1.35 -13.81 0.10
N GLN A 75 -0.38 -14.25 -0.67
CA GLN A 75 0.98 -14.46 -0.21
C GLN A 75 1.86 -13.26 -0.52
N LEU A 76 2.65 -12.83 0.45
CA LEU A 76 3.56 -11.70 0.30
C LEU A 76 4.93 -12.08 0.85
N GLN A 77 5.96 -11.97 0.01
CA GLN A 77 7.34 -12.11 0.42
C GLN A 77 7.95 -10.72 0.60
N CYS A 78 8.56 -10.48 1.76
CA CYS A 78 9.06 -9.16 2.08
C CYS A 78 10.20 -9.23 3.10
N SER A 79 10.83 -8.09 3.35
CA SER A 79 11.80 -7.92 4.42
C SER A 79 11.38 -6.69 5.20
N VAL A 80 10.69 -6.88 6.31
CA VAL A 80 10.08 -5.80 7.07
C VAL A 80 10.29 -6.01 8.57
N SER A 81 10.03 -4.97 9.37
CA SER A 81 10.06 -5.07 10.82
C SER A 81 8.96 -6.01 11.34
N ALA A 82 9.12 -6.49 12.57
CA ALA A 82 8.13 -7.35 13.20
C ALA A 82 6.77 -6.65 13.31
N GLU A 83 6.76 -5.35 13.55
CA GLU A 83 5.52 -4.56 13.65
C GLU A 83 4.76 -4.54 12.32
N ILE A 84 5.47 -4.31 11.22
CA ILE A 84 4.88 -4.31 9.89
C ILE A 84 4.41 -5.71 9.52
N GLU A 85 5.21 -6.74 9.82
CA GLU A 85 4.83 -8.14 9.59
C GLU A 85 3.50 -8.46 10.28
N GLN A 86 3.36 -8.08 11.55
CA GLN A 86 2.15 -8.32 12.30
C GLN A 86 0.95 -7.59 11.70
N ALA A 87 1.14 -6.33 11.28
CA ALA A 87 0.08 -5.55 10.65
C ALA A 87 -0.38 -6.17 9.34
N LEU A 88 0.55 -6.67 8.53
CA LEU A 88 0.22 -7.35 7.27
C LEU A 88 -0.51 -8.66 7.52
N PHE A 89 -0.11 -9.41 8.54
CA PHE A 89 -0.79 -10.62 8.93
C PHE A 89 -2.22 -10.33 9.38
N GLU A 90 -2.43 -9.30 10.18
CA GLU A 90 -3.75 -8.89 10.63
C GLU A 90 -4.64 -8.40 9.48
N LEU A 91 -4.02 -7.86 8.43
CA LEU A 91 -4.74 -7.49 7.22
C LEU A 91 -5.29 -8.71 6.48
N GLY A 92 -4.69 -9.88 6.68
CA GLY A 92 -5.14 -11.14 6.09
C GLY A 92 -4.16 -11.78 5.12
N LEU A 93 -2.94 -11.28 5.05
CA LEU A 93 -1.91 -11.83 4.16
C LEU A 93 -1.13 -12.95 4.83
N GLU A 94 -0.68 -13.90 4.02
CA GLU A 94 0.35 -14.84 4.41
C GLU A 94 1.70 -14.19 4.15
N VAL A 95 2.44 -13.89 5.21
CA VAL A 95 3.66 -13.10 5.12
C VAL A 95 4.88 -13.98 5.27
N TYR A 96 5.76 -13.94 4.28
CA TYR A 96 7.07 -14.60 4.32
C TYR A 96 8.12 -13.51 4.52
N ASN A 97 8.53 -13.32 5.76
CA ASN A 97 9.48 -12.26 6.11
C ASN A 97 10.90 -12.79 6.04
N LEU A 98 11.66 -12.29 5.07
CA LEU A 98 13.04 -12.72 4.82
C LEU A 98 13.98 -12.43 5.99
N LYS A 99 13.66 -11.46 6.85
CA LYS A 99 14.45 -11.18 8.04
C LYS A 99 14.47 -12.35 9.04
N HIS A 100 13.49 -13.24 8.98
CA HIS A 100 13.41 -14.40 9.84
C HIS A 100 14.07 -15.62 9.26
N LEU A 101 14.54 -15.54 8.02
CA LEU A 101 15.29 -16.63 7.41
C LEU A 101 16.75 -16.52 7.84
N ARG A 102 17.23 -17.62 8.42
CA ARG A 102 18.65 -17.73 8.76
C ARG A 102 19.36 -18.43 7.62
N VAL A 103 20.31 -17.74 7.07
CA VAL A 103 21.13 -18.27 6.00
C VAL A 103 22.44 -18.79 6.58
#